data_95a682ab634540fff0d029ac325d6fb8
#
_entry.id   95a682ab634540fff0d029ac325d6fb8
#
_cell.length_a   1.000
_cell.length_b   1.000
_cell.length_c   1.000
_cell.angle_alpha   90.00
_cell.angle_beta   90.00
_cell.angle_gamma   90.00
#
_symmetry.space_group_name_H-M   'P 1'
#
loop_
_entity.id
_entity.type
_entity.pdbx_description
1 polymer ?
#
loop_
_entity_poly.entity_id
_entity_poly.type
_entity_poly.pdbx_seq_one_letter_code
_entity_poly.pdbx_strand_id
1 'polypeptide(L)'
;ELVGTWEGTFEGRNATLNITTANSEGLKATIHVQYTNLTNEALTGTVNTVTNTIHFDDVYKNGTLDGQYNGTFTGDGMDAFEGTYENYTTKKQVNFSFKKAKADVEN
;
A
#
# COMPACT_ATOMS: atom_id res chain seq x y z
N GLU A 1 -2.02 -14.02 -4.60
CA GLU A 1 -3.22 -13.18 -4.64
C GLU A 1 -3.01 -11.89 -3.83
N LEU A 2 -3.24 -10.74 -4.46
CA LEU A 2 -2.96 -9.44 -3.83
C LEU A 2 -4.12 -8.91 -3.00
N VAL A 3 -5.35 -9.29 -3.35
CA VAL A 3 -6.53 -8.84 -2.62
C VAL A 3 -6.48 -9.37 -1.20
N GLY A 4 -6.74 -8.51 -0.24
CA GLY A 4 -6.77 -8.88 1.18
C GLY A 4 -6.14 -7.82 2.04
N THR A 5 -5.88 -8.19 3.28
CA THR A 5 -5.33 -7.33 4.30
C THR A 5 -3.82 -7.49 4.37
N TRP A 6 -3.13 -6.36 4.38
CA TRP A 6 -1.67 -6.29 4.53
C TRP A 6 -1.37 -5.47 5.76
N GLU A 7 -0.43 -5.93 6.57
CA GLU A 7 -0.07 -5.27 7.81
C GLU A 7 1.40 -4.88 7.79
N GLY A 8 1.72 -3.75 8.39
CA GLY A 8 3.08 -3.29 8.43
C GLY A 8 3.23 -1.92 9.05
N THR A 9 4.10 -1.12 8.47
CA THR A 9 4.42 0.19 9.01
C THR A 9 4.48 1.23 7.90
N PHE A 10 4.16 2.45 8.27
CA PHE A 10 4.28 3.63 7.45
C PHE A 10 4.93 4.70 8.33
N GLU A 11 6.10 5.18 7.94
CA GLU A 11 6.84 6.16 8.73
C GLU A 11 7.07 5.65 10.17
N GLY A 12 7.30 4.34 10.30
CA GLY A 12 7.50 3.72 11.61
C GLY A 12 6.25 3.53 12.44
N ARG A 13 5.08 3.90 11.91
CA ARG A 13 3.80 3.77 12.61
C ARG A 13 3.07 2.54 12.10
N ASN A 14 2.31 1.89 12.97
CA ASN A 14 1.51 0.75 12.53
C ASN A 14 0.54 1.17 11.46
N ALA A 15 0.41 0.35 10.43
CA ALA A 15 -0.45 0.64 9.30
C ALA A 15 -1.08 -0.64 8.78
N THR A 16 -2.30 -0.50 8.24
CA THR A 16 -3.01 -1.60 7.59
C THR A 16 -3.39 -1.14 6.20
N LEU A 17 -3.11 -1.98 5.22
CA LEU A 17 -3.46 -1.74 3.82
C LEU A 17 -4.45 -2.82 3.43
N ASN A 18 -5.61 -2.42 2.90
CA ASN A 18 -6.60 -3.36 2.39
C ASN A 18 -6.67 -3.20 0.89
N ILE A 19 -6.18 -4.20 0.16
CA ILE A 19 -6.31 -4.22 -1.30
C ILE A 19 -7.64 -4.88 -1.60
N THR A 20 -8.57 -4.12 -2.19
CA THR A 20 -9.93 -4.57 -2.40
C THR A 20 -10.17 -5.06 -3.82
N THR A 21 -9.35 -4.61 -4.78
CA THR A 21 -9.46 -5.01 -6.17
C THR A 21 -8.07 -5.16 -6.75
N ALA A 22 -7.85 -6.21 -7.51
CA ALA A 22 -6.60 -6.43 -8.24
C ALA A 22 -6.95 -7.16 -9.54
N ASN A 23 -6.82 -6.45 -10.67
CA ASN A 23 -7.13 -7.02 -11.98
C ASN A 23 -6.32 -6.28 -13.04
N SER A 24 -6.60 -6.57 -14.31
CA SER A 24 -5.85 -5.99 -15.42
C SER A 24 -6.00 -4.48 -15.53
N GLU A 25 -7.01 -3.90 -14.89
CA GLU A 25 -7.19 -2.45 -14.87
C GLU A 25 -6.45 -1.78 -13.72
N GLY A 26 -5.91 -2.55 -12.79
CA GLY A 26 -5.10 -2.03 -11.70
C GLY A 26 -5.57 -2.47 -10.33
N LEU A 27 -5.13 -1.73 -9.34
CA LEU A 27 -5.39 -2.00 -7.93
C LEU A 27 -6.24 -0.90 -7.33
N LYS A 28 -7.11 -1.30 -6.38
CA LYS A 28 -7.78 -0.35 -5.50
C LYS A 28 -7.55 -0.80 -4.07
N ALA A 29 -7.28 0.16 -3.19
CA ALA A 29 -6.95 -0.15 -1.80
C ALA A 29 -7.34 1.00 -0.89
N THR A 30 -7.32 0.73 0.41
CA THR A 30 -7.39 1.77 1.43
C THR A 30 -6.25 1.53 2.40
N ILE A 31 -5.67 2.62 2.91
CA ILE A 31 -4.62 2.54 3.90
C ILE A 31 -5.07 3.26 5.17
N HIS A 32 -4.81 2.63 6.31
CA HIS A 32 -5.05 3.20 7.63
C HIS A 32 -3.70 3.29 8.34
N VAL A 33 -3.35 4.48 8.80
CA VAL A 33 -2.10 4.69 9.52
C VAL A 33 -2.41 5.20 10.92
N GLN A 34 -1.75 4.64 11.91
CA GLN A 34 -1.98 4.97 13.31
C GLN A 34 -1.22 6.25 13.67
N TYR A 35 -1.85 7.39 13.47
CA TYR A 35 -1.42 8.67 14.00
C TYR A 35 -2.21 8.97 15.27
N THR A 36 -2.10 10.21 15.78
CA THR A 36 -2.96 10.67 16.88
C THR A 36 -4.42 10.44 16.52
N ASN A 37 -4.77 10.76 15.26
CA ASN A 37 -6.04 10.36 14.66
C ASN A 37 -5.74 9.35 13.58
N LEU A 38 -6.56 8.32 13.49
CA LEU A 38 -6.41 7.32 12.45
C LEU A 38 -6.62 7.95 11.08
N THR A 39 -5.62 7.82 10.22
CA THR A 39 -5.71 8.27 8.84
C THR A 39 -6.28 7.15 7.98
N ASN A 40 -7.23 7.46 7.13
CA ASN A 40 -7.88 6.50 6.26
C ASN A 40 -7.95 7.10 4.85
N GLU A 41 -7.20 6.54 3.92
CA GLU A 41 -7.09 7.09 2.58
C GLU A 41 -7.29 6.03 1.51
N ALA A 42 -7.88 6.46 0.39
CA ALA A 42 -8.11 5.61 -0.77
C ALA A 42 -6.90 5.66 -1.70
N LEU A 43 -6.53 4.51 -2.23
CA LEU A 43 -5.38 4.38 -3.13
C LEU A 43 -5.82 3.68 -4.41
N THR A 44 -5.19 4.07 -5.52
CA THR A 44 -5.29 3.31 -6.77
C THR A 44 -3.87 2.96 -7.20
N GLY A 45 -3.68 1.84 -7.89
CA GLY A 45 -2.31 1.47 -8.21
C GLY A 45 -2.18 0.42 -9.28
N THR A 46 -0.95 -0.03 -9.46
CA THR A 46 -0.59 -1.03 -10.46
C THR A 46 0.52 -1.93 -9.92
N VAL A 47 0.60 -3.13 -10.49
CA VAL A 47 1.67 -4.08 -10.21
C VAL A 47 2.39 -4.39 -11.50
N ASN A 48 3.71 -4.44 -11.45
CA ASN A 48 4.53 -4.88 -12.57
C ASN A 48 5.26 -6.16 -12.16
N THR A 49 4.81 -7.29 -12.70
CA THR A 49 5.39 -8.58 -12.35
C THR A 49 6.75 -8.82 -13.01
N VAL A 50 7.08 -8.06 -14.05
CA VAL A 50 8.38 -8.16 -14.69
C VAL A 50 9.45 -7.50 -13.81
N THR A 51 9.16 -6.31 -13.30
CA THR A 51 10.09 -5.59 -12.42
C THR A 51 9.91 -5.92 -10.96
N ASN A 52 8.86 -6.66 -10.61
CA ASN A 52 8.55 -7.07 -9.24
C ASN A 52 8.25 -5.86 -8.34
N THR A 53 7.52 -4.89 -8.89
CA THR A 53 7.24 -3.64 -8.20
C THR A 53 5.74 -3.40 -8.07
N ILE A 54 5.38 -2.58 -7.10
CA ILE A 54 4.00 -2.16 -6.85
C ILE A 54 3.98 -0.65 -6.66
N HIS A 55 2.96 -0.01 -7.22
CA HIS A 55 2.81 1.44 -7.16
C HIS A 55 1.38 1.77 -6.76
N PHE A 56 1.23 2.76 -5.87
CA PHE A 56 -0.08 3.33 -5.56
C PHE A 56 -0.01 4.84 -5.65
N ASP A 57 -1.11 5.42 -6.11
CA ASP A 57 -1.37 6.85 -6.01
C ASP A 57 -2.32 7.08 -4.85
N ASP A 58 -2.02 8.11 -4.06
CA ASP A 58 -2.84 8.55 -2.94
C ASP A 58 -3.78 9.62 -3.47
N VAL A 59 -5.07 9.36 -3.42
CA VAL A 59 -6.07 10.18 -4.11
C VAL A 59 -6.98 10.86 -3.10
N TYR A 60 -6.99 12.19 -3.13
CA TYR A 60 -7.93 12.96 -2.31
C TYR A 60 -9.37 12.80 -2.81
N LYS A 61 -10.33 13.18 -1.94
CA LYS A 61 -11.76 13.09 -2.25
C LYS A 61 -12.14 13.83 -3.52
N ASN A 62 -11.42 14.91 -3.85
CA ASN A 62 -11.69 15.68 -5.07
C ASN A 62 -10.98 15.14 -6.31
N GLY A 63 -10.31 14.00 -6.17
CA GLY A 63 -9.63 13.36 -7.30
C GLY A 63 -8.20 13.85 -7.54
N THR A 64 -7.71 14.82 -6.78
CA THR A 64 -6.32 15.25 -6.93
C THR A 64 -5.39 14.26 -6.24
N LEU A 65 -4.15 14.18 -6.74
CA LEU A 65 -3.15 13.27 -6.17
C LEU A 65 -2.40 13.97 -5.04
N ASP A 66 -2.25 13.27 -3.92
CA ASP A 66 -1.53 13.77 -2.75
C ASP A 66 -0.10 13.27 -2.71
N GLY A 67 0.14 12.08 -3.19
CA GLY A 67 1.45 11.47 -3.17
C GLY A 67 1.46 10.12 -3.86
N GLN A 68 2.61 9.45 -3.79
CA GLN A 68 2.77 8.16 -4.45
C GLN A 68 3.56 7.20 -3.57
N TYR A 69 3.19 5.93 -3.65
CA TYR A 69 3.89 4.81 -3.03
C TYR A 69 4.61 4.03 -4.11
N ASN A 70 5.88 3.76 -3.94
CA ASN A 70 6.64 2.91 -4.85
C ASN A 70 7.34 1.85 -4.04
N GLY A 71 7.04 0.59 -4.31
CA GLY A 71 7.57 -0.52 -3.55
C GLY A 71 8.09 -1.63 -4.43
N THR A 72 8.86 -2.51 -3.82
CA THR A 72 9.40 -3.70 -4.46
C THR A 72 9.00 -4.89 -3.61
N PHE A 73 8.52 -5.95 -4.27
CA PHE A 73 8.20 -7.18 -3.55
C PHE A 73 9.47 -7.82 -3.03
N THR A 74 9.39 -8.35 -1.81
CA THR A 74 10.50 -9.06 -1.17
C THR A 74 10.06 -10.51 -0.98
N GLY A 75 11.00 -11.44 -1.02
CA GLY A 75 10.70 -12.85 -0.93
C GLY A 75 10.14 -13.40 -2.23
N ASP A 76 9.71 -14.66 -2.21
CA ASP A 76 9.38 -15.38 -3.43
C ASP A 76 7.89 -15.39 -3.76
N GLY A 77 7.03 -15.13 -2.81
CA GLY A 77 5.59 -15.33 -2.98
C GLY A 77 4.79 -14.07 -3.25
N MET A 78 5.44 -12.92 -3.44
CA MET A 78 4.74 -11.64 -3.57
C MET A 78 3.80 -11.38 -2.40
N ASP A 79 4.23 -11.77 -1.19
CA ASP A 79 3.45 -11.61 0.02
C ASP A 79 4.00 -10.56 0.97
N ALA A 80 5.01 -9.82 0.53
CA ALA A 80 5.56 -8.69 1.26
C ALA A 80 6.16 -7.69 0.27
N PHE A 81 6.09 -6.41 0.60
CA PHE A 81 6.76 -5.37 -0.20
C PHE A 81 7.15 -4.22 0.70
N GLU A 82 8.14 -3.47 0.25
CA GLU A 82 8.62 -2.30 0.98
C GLU A 82 9.06 -1.23 -0.01
N GLY A 83 9.09 0.00 0.44
CA GLY A 83 9.49 1.11 -0.41
C GLY A 83 9.32 2.45 0.24
N THR A 84 9.06 3.47 -0.58
CA THR A 84 8.94 4.85 -0.12
C THR A 84 7.65 5.48 -0.62
N TYR A 85 7.10 6.35 0.22
CA TYR A 85 5.99 7.23 -0.11
C TYR A 85 6.56 8.66 -0.23
N GLU A 86 6.15 9.36 -1.27
CA GLU A 86 6.49 10.78 -1.43
C GLU A 86 5.23 11.61 -1.48
N ASN A 87 5.17 12.65 -0.63
CA ASN A 87 4.09 13.62 -0.66
C ASN A 87 4.42 14.70 -1.70
N TYR A 88 3.50 14.97 -2.61
CA TYR A 88 3.76 15.90 -3.70
C TYR A 88 3.87 17.36 -3.26
N THR A 89 3.18 17.72 -2.18
CA THR A 89 3.19 19.10 -1.68
C THR A 89 4.45 19.39 -0.86
N THR A 90 4.77 18.52 0.10
CA THR A 90 5.87 18.78 1.03
C THR A 90 7.19 18.21 0.53
N LYS A 91 7.15 17.31 -0.47
CA LYS A 91 8.31 16.58 -0.97
C LYS A 91 8.93 15.66 0.07
N LYS A 92 8.26 15.47 1.19
CA LYS A 92 8.72 14.56 2.23
C LYS A 92 8.61 13.12 1.74
N GLN A 93 9.65 12.33 2.02
CA GLN A 93 9.66 10.89 1.71
C GLN A 93 9.73 10.11 3.01
N VAL A 94 8.95 9.05 3.11
CA VAL A 94 8.97 8.17 4.27
C VAL A 94 8.96 6.73 3.79
N ASN A 95 9.43 5.83 4.65
CA ASN A 95 9.50 4.41 4.32
C ASN A 95 8.21 3.71 4.74
N PHE A 96 7.84 2.70 3.96
CA PHE A 96 6.76 1.79 4.33
C PHE A 96 7.18 0.35 4.09
N SER A 97 6.51 -0.55 4.77
CA SER A 97 6.73 -1.99 4.60
C SER A 97 5.43 -2.70 4.97
N PHE A 98 5.00 -3.62 4.13
CA PHE A 98 3.76 -4.37 4.34
C PHE A 98 3.97 -5.84 4.07
N LYS A 99 3.27 -6.66 4.82
CA LYS A 99 3.27 -8.10 4.66
C LYS A 99 1.83 -8.58 4.63
N LYS A 100 1.53 -9.50 3.72
CA LYS A 100 0.19 -10.05 3.62
C LYS A 100 -0.17 -10.73 4.93
N ALA A 101 -1.30 -10.34 5.50
CA ALA A 101 -1.77 -10.96 6.72
C ALA A 101 -2.16 -12.40 6.40
N LYS A 102 -1.83 -13.32 7.31
CA LYS A 102 -2.22 -14.70 7.14
C LYS A 102 -3.72 -14.80 7.28
N ALA A 103 -4.34 -15.53 6.36
CA ALA A 103 -5.74 -15.87 6.53
C ALA A 103 -5.87 -16.73 7.77
N ASP A 104 -6.96 -16.52 8.51
CA ASP A 104 -7.26 -17.43 9.61
C ASP A 104 -7.50 -18.81 9.03
N VAL A 105 -6.78 -19.77 9.55
CA VAL A 105 -6.92 -21.15 9.10
C VAL A 105 -7.84 -21.88 10.05
N GLU A 106 -8.93 -22.35 9.52
CA GLU A 106 -9.87 -23.17 10.30
C GLU A 106 -9.37 -24.59 10.33
N ASN A 107 -9.17 -25.10 11.50
CA ASN A 107 -8.71 -26.46 11.69
C ASN A 107 -9.74 -27.27 12.44
#